data_b7ef5c9c0546c570ed92534bf1c49de3
#
_entry.id   b7ef5c9c0546c570ed92534bf1c49de3
#
_cell.length_a   1.000
_cell.length_b   1.000
_cell.length_c   1.000
_cell.angle_alpha   90.00
_cell.angle_beta   90.00
_cell.angle_gamma   90.00
#
_symmetry.space_group_name_H-M   'P 1'
#
loop_
_entity.id
_entity.type
_entity.pdbx_description
1 polymer ?
#
loop_
_entity_poly.entity_id
_entity_poly.type
_entity_poly.pdbx_seq_one_letter_code
_entity_poly.pdbx_strand_id
1 'polypeptide(L)'
;MAPSPRPSKLFAVIGAGVSGIACARTLVQAGHRVTVFEKSGGAAGRMATRETPFGTFDHGAQYFTVRDPRLQQVLALSPRLCKPWSANAVRVLDAQGRLVEAARPGAEPHWVAVPGMNALVREWAAPLLAAGHIELRTRVTGIEADALDPRRWQLQTESAGEAHHVFGGFDGVMLALPAPQALELLQAGAVAPKLAKKIESVETAPCWTLMLAFPNAQQPGLTTLGPQWNAARSTHHRVAWLARESSKP
;
A
#
# COMPACT_ATOMS: atom_id res chain seq x y z
N MET A 1 8.86 -25.32 32.67
CA MET A 1 9.86 -24.28 32.40
C MET A 1 9.33 -23.42 31.24
N ALA A 2 9.15 -22.13 31.46
CA ALA A 2 8.85 -21.22 30.36
C ALA A 2 10.06 -21.18 29.40
N PRO A 3 9.86 -21.18 28.07
CA PRO A 3 10.97 -21.08 27.13
C PRO A 3 11.72 -19.75 27.36
N SER A 4 13.03 -19.81 27.39
CA SER A 4 13.86 -18.62 27.49
C SER A 4 13.46 -17.60 26.42
N PRO A 5 13.35 -16.31 26.74
CA PRO A 5 13.01 -15.30 25.75
C PRO A 5 14.04 -15.33 24.61
N ARG A 6 13.57 -15.42 23.38
CA ARG A 6 14.45 -15.36 22.21
C ARG A 6 15.16 -14.01 22.20
N PRO A 7 16.46 -13.96 21.85
CA PRO A 7 17.18 -12.70 21.79
C PRO A 7 16.51 -11.75 20.80
N SER A 8 16.37 -10.48 21.17
CA SER A 8 15.85 -9.44 20.29
C SER A 8 16.79 -9.24 19.12
N LYS A 9 16.25 -9.21 17.91
CA LYS A 9 16.96 -8.94 16.66
C LYS A 9 16.60 -7.57 16.11
N LEU A 10 17.44 -7.02 15.25
CA LEU A 10 17.18 -5.77 14.53
C LEU A 10 16.87 -6.07 13.07
N PHE A 11 15.71 -5.61 12.59
CA PHE A 11 15.29 -5.79 11.21
C PHE A 11 15.11 -4.45 10.48
N ALA A 12 15.53 -4.42 9.22
CA ALA A 12 15.15 -3.36 8.29
C ALA A 12 13.92 -3.80 7.49
N VAL A 13 12.97 -2.90 7.30
CA VAL A 13 11.82 -3.08 6.39
C VAL A 13 11.86 -1.97 5.35
N ILE A 14 11.96 -2.33 4.07
CA ILE A 14 12.03 -1.36 2.98
C ILE A 14 10.66 -1.20 2.34
N GLY A 15 10.06 -0.01 2.52
CA GLY A 15 8.71 0.36 2.07
C GLY A 15 7.70 0.40 3.21
N ALA A 16 7.03 1.55 3.39
CA ALA A 16 5.97 1.78 4.38
C ALA A 16 4.55 1.67 3.78
N GLY A 17 4.36 0.81 2.80
CA GLY A 17 3.03 0.38 2.35
C GLY A 17 2.37 -0.55 3.36
N VAL A 18 1.13 -0.99 3.09
CA VAL A 18 0.37 -1.86 3.99
C VAL A 18 1.15 -3.12 4.40
N SER A 19 1.88 -3.74 3.48
CA SER A 19 2.67 -4.95 3.74
C SER A 19 3.85 -4.68 4.67
N GLY A 20 4.60 -3.58 4.42
CA GLY A 20 5.75 -3.20 5.24
C GLY A 20 5.34 -2.80 6.66
N ILE A 21 4.29 -2.01 6.80
CA ILE A 21 3.76 -1.61 8.11
C ILE A 21 3.21 -2.82 8.88
N ALA A 22 2.48 -3.73 8.23
CA ALA A 22 2.02 -4.96 8.87
C ALA A 22 3.19 -5.84 9.33
N CYS A 23 4.22 -5.99 8.49
CA CYS A 23 5.45 -6.71 8.82
C CYS A 23 6.15 -6.09 10.03
N ALA A 24 6.39 -4.77 10.01
CA ALA A 24 7.06 -4.06 11.09
C ALA A 24 6.31 -4.21 12.43
N ARG A 25 4.98 -4.04 12.42
CA ARG A 25 4.15 -4.26 13.62
C ARG A 25 4.29 -5.67 14.17
N THR A 26 4.25 -6.67 13.31
CA THR A 26 4.38 -8.08 13.71
C THR A 26 5.76 -8.33 14.35
N LEU A 27 6.81 -7.79 13.79
CA LEU A 27 8.17 -7.92 14.33
C LEU A 27 8.31 -7.24 15.70
N VAL A 28 7.77 -6.02 15.83
CA VAL A 28 7.77 -5.30 17.12
C VAL A 28 6.96 -6.06 18.18
N GLN A 29 5.78 -6.59 17.83
CA GLN A 29 4.97 -7.42 18.72
C GLN A 29 5.67 -8.72 19.14
N ALA A 30 6.55 -9.24 18.28
CA ALA A 30 7.39 -10.40 18.59
C ALA A 30 8.63 -10.06 19.44
N GLY A 31 8.80 -8.80 19.87
CA GLY A 31 9.91 -8.34 20.72
C GLY A 31 11.18 -7.98 19.95
N HIS A 32 11.10 -7.78 18.64
CA HIS A 32 12.22 -7.37 17.82
C HIS A 32 12.27 -5.85 17.63
N ARG A 33 13.46 -5.32 17.35
CA ARG A 33 13.68 -3.93 16.94
C ARG A 33 13.52 -3.84 15.43
N VAL A 34 12.91 -2.74 14.96
CA VAL A 34 12.63 -2.55 13.53
C VAL A 34 12.96 -1.12 13.12
N THR A 35 13.52 -0.94 11.95
CA THR A 35 13.56 0.34 11.25
C THR A 35 12.89 0.18 9.88
N VAL A 36 11.88 0.99 9.61
CA VAL A 36 11.18 1.03 8.32
C VAL A 36 11.70 2.20 7.51
N PHE A 37 12.09 1.96 6.26
CA PHE A 37 12.57 2.99 5.35
C PHE A 37 11.52 3.28 4.28
N GLU A 38 11.12 4.54 4.15
CA GLU A 38 10.12 4.98 3.18
C GLU A 38 10.62 6.20 2.41
N LYS A 39 10.66 6.09 1.09
CA LYS A 39 11.13 7.17 0.21
C LYS A 39 10.22 8.39 0.16
N SER A 40 8.94 8.22 0.44
CA SER A 40 7.95 9.29 0.44
C SER A 40 7.79 9.95 1.80
N GLY A 41 7.09 11.09 1.85
CA GLY A 41 6.83 11.82 3.09
C GLY A 41 5.74 11.21 3.97
N GLY A 42 5.23 10.02 3.65
CA GLY A 42 4.18 9.38 4.45
C GLY A 42 4.00 7.90 4.13
N ALA A 43 3.52 7.16 5.11
CA ALA A 43 3.15 5.77 4.94
C ALA A 43 1.82 5.66 4.19
N ALA A 44 1.73 4.79 3.22
CA ALA A 44 0.52 4.26 2.58
C ALA A 44 0.86 3.46 1.31
N GLY A 45 1.94 3.82 0.60
CA GLY A 45 2.31 3.16 -0.65
C GLY A 45 1.18 3.22 -1.69
N ARG A 46 0.79 2.07 -2.23
CA ARG A 46 -0.31 1.97 -3.23
C ARG A 46 -1.72 2.16 -2.67
N MET A 47 -1.87 2.36 -1.36
CA MET A 47 -3.13 2.80 -0.73
C MET A 47 -3.12 4.32 -0.48
N ALA A 48 -2.37 5.09 -1.26
CA ALA A 48 -2.28 6.53 -1.10
C ALA A 48 -3.58 7.24 -1.48
N THR A 49 -3.95 8.23 -0.67
CA THR A 49 -5.06 9.17 -0.89
C THR A 49 -4.46 10.55 -1.10
N ARG A 50 -4.96 11.29 -2.07
CA ARG A 50 -4.59 12.69 -2.31
C ARG A 50 -5.67 13.61 -1.80
N GLU A 51 -5.29 14.54 -0.96
CA GLU A 51 -6.15 15.64 -0.51
C GLU A 51 -6.06 16.79 -1.53
N THR A 52 -7.22 17.36 -1.87
CA THR A 52 -7.34 18.49 -2.79
C THR A 52 -8.38 19.48 -2.25
N PRO A 53 -8.44 20.72 -2.77
CA PRO A 53 -9.52 21.66 -2.41
C PRO A 53 -10.93 21.15 -2.75
N PHE A 54 -11.05 20.13 -3.60
CA PHE A 54 -12.33 19.54 -4.03
C PHE A 54 -12.70 18.28 -3.24
N GLY A 55 -11.87 17.85 -2.32
CA GLY A 55 -12.04 16.62 -1.54
C GLY A 55 -10.86 15.67 -1.68
N THR A 56 -11.05 14.45 -1.21
CA THR A 56 -10.03 13.40 -1.23
C THR A 56 -10.22 12.46 -2.41
N PHE A 57 -9.10 11.99 -2.98
CA PHE A 57 -9.09 11.02 -4.06
C PHE A 57 -8.17 9.86 -3.73
N ASP A 58 -8.70 8.65 -3.77
CA ASP A 58 -7.91 7.43 -3.67
C ASP A 58 -7.36 7.09 -5.07
N HIS A 59 -6.15 7.57 -5.36
CA HIS A 59 -5.55 7.43 -6.68
C HIS A 59 -4.75 6.13 -6.89
N GLY A 60 -4.68 5.30 -5.86
CA GLY A 60 -4.13 3.95 -5.89
C GLY A 60 -5.23 2.89 -5.81
N ALA A 61 -5.20 2.07 -4.75
CA ALA A 61 -6.26 1.10 -4.48
C ALA A 61 -7.58 1.81 -4.16
N GLN A 62 -8.63 1.44 -4.89
CA GLN A 62 -9.95 2.03 -4.74
C GLN A 62 -10.79 1.36 -3.65
N TYR A 63 -10.51 0.09 -3.39
CA TYR A 63 -11.12 -0.76 -2.39
C TYR A 63 -10.21 -1.96 -2.11
N PHE A 64 -10.56 -2.75 -1.13
CA PHE A 64 -9.98 -4.07 -0.90
C PHE A 64 -11.07 -5.09 -0.53
N THR A 65 -10.76 -6.36 -0.67
CA THR A 65 -11.61 -7.48 -0.23
C THR A 65 -10.98 -8.16 0.97
N VAL A 66 -11.81 -8.72 1.86
CA VAL A 66 -11.36 -9.30 3.12
C VAL A 66 -11.67 -10.80 3.11
N ARG A 67 -10.76 -11.59 2.57
CA ARG A 67 -10.89 -13.04 2.45
C ARG A 67 -10.24 -13.80 3.61
N ASP A 68 -9.12 -13.26 4.11
CA ASP A 68 -8.35 -13.88 5.17
C ASP A 68 -8.99 -13.59 6.54
N PRO A 69 -9.33 -14.64 7.34
CA PRO A 69 -9.92 -14.46 8.67
C PRO A 69 -9.06 -13.62 9.62
N ARG A 70 -7.73 -13.66 9.47
CA ARG A 70 -6.82 -12.85 10.27
C ARG A 70 -6.98 -11.36 9.97
N LEU A 71 -7.17 -11.01 8.69
CA LEU A 71 -7.45 -9.62 8.32
C LEU A 71 -8.82 -9.18 8.86
N GLN A 72 -9.85 -10.05 8.81
CA GLN A 72 -11.15 -9.78 9.41
C GLN A 72 -11.03 -9.43 10.90
N GLN A 73 -10.27 -10.23 11.66
CA GLN A 73 -10.02 -9.99 13.08
C GLN A 73 -9.32 -8.65 13.32
N VAL A 74 -8.30 -8.33 12.52
CA VAL A 74 -7.57 -7.05 12.66
C VAL A 74 -8.48 -5.86 12.37
N LEU A 75 -9.34 -5.94 11.34
CA LEU A 75 -10.28 -4.86 11.02
C LEU A 75 -11.39 -4.72 12.07
N ALA A 76 -11.81 -5.80 12.70
CA ALA A 76 -12.78 -5.79 13.79
C ALA A 76 -12.29 -5.00 15.02
N LEU A 77 -10.98 -4.86 15.20
CA LEU A 77 -10.39 -4.03 16.25
C LEU A 77 -10.50 -2.52 15.99
N SER A 78 -10.79 -2.13 14.74
CA SER A 78 -10.94 -0.73 14.32
C SER A 78 -12.19 -0.53 13.44
N PRO A 79 -13.39 -0.77 13.97
CA PRO A 79 -14.63 -0.83 13.16
C PRO A 79 -15.03 0.51 12.53
N ARG A 80 -14.49 1.62 13.03
CA ARG A 80 -14.76 2.96 12.46
C ARG A 80 -13.82 3.29 11.30
N LEU A 81 -12.72 2.59 11.19
CA LEU A 81 -11.65 2.88 10.22
C LEU A 81 -11.95 2.30 8.83
N CYS A 82 -12.58 1.12 8.77
CA CYS A 82 -12.92 0.47 7.52
C CYS A 82 -14.41 0.17 7.45
N LYS A 83 -15.01 0.52 6.33
CA LYS A 83 -16.44 0.34 6.09
C LYS A 83 -16.68 -0.40 4.77
N PRO A 84 -17.76 -1.18 4.67
CA PRO A 84 -18.18 -1.71 3.38
C PRO A 84 -18.57 -0.57 2.45
N TRP A 85 -18.01 -0.60 1.25
CA TRP A 85 -18.44 0.26 0.14
C TRP A 85 -19.40 -0.57 -0.72
N SER A 86 -20.66 -0.17 -0.76
CA SER A 86 -21.71 -0.94 -1.39
C SER A 86 -21.34 -1.38 -2.81
N ALA A 87 -21.08 -2.67 -3.00
CA ALA A 87 -20.75 -3.26 -4.30
C ALA A 87 -21.97 -3.38 -5.24
N ASN A 88 -23.17 -3.06 -4.75
CA ASN A 88 -24.43 -3.21 -5.48
C ASN A 88 -24.56 -2.28 -6.69
N ALA A 89 -23.69 -1.31 -6.82
CA ALA A 89 -23.71 -0.29 -7.85
C ALA A 89 -22.44 -0.27 -8.73
N VAL A 90 -21.77 -1.39 -8.88
CA VAL A 90 -20.72 -1.56 -9.91
C VAL A 90 -21.40 -1.80 -11.25
N ARG A 91 -21.03 -1.03 -12.25
CA ARG A 91 -21.54 -1.08 -13.62
C ARG A 91 -20.51 -1.68 -14.57
N VAL A 92 -20.96 -2.15 -15.73
CA VAL A 92 -20.06 -2.54 -16.82
C VAL A 92 -20.41 -1.71 -18.05
N LEU A 93 -19.39 -1.04 -18.58
CA LEU A 93 -19.50 -0.21 -19.78
C LEU A 93 -18.81 -0.88 -20.97
N ASP A 94 -19.41 -0.76 -22.16
CA ASP A 94 -18.75 -1.13 -23.42
C ASP A 94 -17.67 -0.11 -23.83
N ALA A 95 -17.02 -0.39 -24.95
CA ALA A 95 -15.98 0.48 -25.49
C ALA A 95 -16.49 1.88 -25.90
N GLN A 96 -17.79 2.06 -26.08
CA GLN A 96 -18.45 3.32 -26.38
C GLN A 96 -19.01 4.02 -25.14
N GLY A 97 -18.78 3.46 -23.95
CA GLY A 97 -19.27 4.00 -22.67
C GLY A 97 -20.76 3.73 -22.39
N ARG A 98 -21.40 2.82 -23.15
CA ARG A 98 -22.79 2.45 -22.91
C ARG A 98 -22.87 1.37 -21.85
N LEU A 99 -23.89 1.42 -21.01
CA LEU A 99 -24.17 0.43 -19.99
C LEU A 99 -24.59 -0.90 -20.65
N VAL A 100 -23.79 -1.94 -20.51
CA VAL A 100 -24.08 -3.29 -21.06
C VAL A 100 -24.56 -4.25 -19.98
N GLU A 101 -24.11 -4.07 -18.74
CA GLU A 101 -24.53 -4.91 -17.65
C GLU A 101 -24.54 -4.12 -16.33
N ALA A 102 -25.64 -4.22 -15.58
CA ALA A 102 -25.60 -3.92 -14.17
C ALA A 102 -24.83 -5.07 -13.49
N ALA A 103 -23.67 -4.79 -12.94
CA ALA A 103 -22.91 -5.83 -12.27
C ALA A 103 -23.80 -6.52 -11.24
N ARG A 104 -23.83 -7.85 -11.30
CA ARG A 104 -24.51 -8.66 -10.28
C ARG A 104 -23.92 -8.29 -8.93
N PRO A 105 -24.72 -8.26 -7.85
CA PRO A 105 -24.18 -8.08 -6.52
C PRO A 105 -23.05 -9.07 -6.34
N GLY A 106 -21.81 -8.58 -6.20
CA GLY A 106 -20.65 -9.43 -6.02
C GLY A 106 -20.82 -10.21 -4.72
N ALA A 107 -20.43 -11.46 -4.70
CA ALA A 107 -20.44 -12.28 -3.48
C ALA A 107 -19.50 -11.73 -2.39
N GLU A 108 -18.58 -10.83 -2.76
CA GLU A 108 -17.61 -10.24 -1.84
C GLU A 108 -17.87 -8.76 -1.61
N PRO A 109 -18.00 -8.30 -0.36
CA PRO A 109 -18.09 -6.89 -0.05
C PRO A 109 -16.76 -6.19 -0.37
N HIS A 110 -16.84 -5.04 -1.03
CA HIS A 110 -15.73 -4.12 -1.18
C HIS A 110 -15.61 -3.28 0.09
N TRP A 111 -14.41 -3.20 0.62
CA TRP A 111 -14.10 -2.42 1.80
C TRP A 111 -13.27 -1.20 1.43
N VAL A 112 -13.51 -0.10 2.10
CA VAL A 112 -12.72 1.12 1.99
C VAL A 112 -12.31 1.61 3.38
N ALA A 113 -11.15 2.23 3.49
CA ALA A 113 -10.79 2.95 4.70
C ALA A 113 -11.36 4.38 4.67
N VAL A 114 -11.64 4.96 5.84
CA VAL A 114 -12.26 6.27 6.03
C VAL A 114 -11.30 7.16 6.84
N PRO A 115 -11.06 8.42 6.42
CA PRO A 115 -11.68 9.18 5.32
C PRO A 115 -11.08 8.91 3.93
N GLY A 116 -10.13 8.03 3.78
CA GLY A 116 -9.51 7.61 2.51
C GLY A 116 -8.69 6.35 2.71
N MET A 117 -8.29 5.70 1.62
CA MET A 117 -7.63 4.40 1.67
C MET A 117 -6.33 4.40 2.49
N ASN A 118 -5.62 5.54 2.54
CA ASN A 118 -4.40 5.68 3.34
C ASN A 118 -4.65 5.63 4.86
N ALA A 119 -5.88 5.86 5.33
CA ALA A 119 -6.20 5.94 6.76
C ALA A 119 -5.85 4.63 7.49
N LEU A 120 -6.11 3.46 6.88
CA LEU A 120 -5.77 2.17 7.45
C LEU A 120 -4.26 2.03 7.73
N VAL A 121 -3.45 2.38 6.73
CA VAL A 121 -1.99 2.24 6.84
C VAL A 121 -1.43 3.28 7.80
N ARG A 122 -1.94 4.51 7.79
CA ARG A 122 -1.55 5.59 8.72
C ARG A 122 -1.85 5.23 10.18
N GLU A 123 -3.03 4.69 10.45
CA GLU A 123 -3.40 4.22 11.80
C GLU A 123 -2.44 3.12 12.28
N TRP A 124 -2.14 2.16 11.41
CA TRP A 124 -1.20 1.10 11.76
C TRP A 124 0.24 1.58 11.90
N ALA A 125 0.64 2.62 11.19
CA ALA A 125 1.96 3.21 11.24
C ALA A 125 2.15 4.17 12.44
N ALA A 126 1.07 4.74 12.99
CA ALA A 126 1.14 5.77 14.01
C ALA A 126 1.96 5.36 15.26
N PRO A 127 1.81 4.17 15.84
CA PRO A 127 2.65 3.74 16.97
C PRO A 127 4.13 3.59 16.58
N LEU A 128 4.41 3.13 15.36
CA LEU A 128 5.78 2.97 14.87
C LEU A 128 6.45 4.33 14.62
N LEU A 129 5.71 5.30 14.10
CA LEU A 129 6.16 6.68 13.93
C LEU A 129 6.44 7.34 15.27
N ALA A 130 5.53 7.21 16.21
CA ALA A 130 5.71 7.77 17.58
C ALA A 130 6.92 7.18 18.30
N ALA A 131 7.26 5.93 18.03
CA ALA A 131 8.42 5.25 18.59
C ALA A 131 9.73 5.47 17.81
N GLY A 132 9.71 6.27 16.73
CA GLY A 132 10.89 6.53 15.89
C GLY A 132 11.36 5.32 15.07
N HIS A 133 10.45 4.42 14.73
CA HIS A 133 10.77 3.21 13.94
C HIS A 133 10.64 3.42 12.43
N ILE A 134 10.25 4.59 11.96
CA ILE A 134 10.05 4.86 10.52
C ILE A 134 10.88 6.07 10.09
N GLU A 135 11.78 5.83 9.15
CA GLU A 135 12.56 6.84 8.44
C GLU A 135 11.82 7.23 7.15
N LEU A 136 11.11 8.36 7.19
CA LEU A 136 10.41 8.93 6.03
C LEU A 136 11.38 9.73 5.15
N ARG A 137 11.03 9.92 3.87
CA ARG A 137 11.86 10.62 2.86
C ARG A 137 13.25 10.02 2.71
N THR A 138 13.38 8.75 3.06
CA THR A 138 14.64 8.01 3.06
C THR A 138 14.53 6.86 2.06
N ARG A 139 15.19 7.01 0.93
CA ARG A 139 15.25 6.01 -0.13
C ARG A 139 16.43 5.07 0.14
N VAL A 140 16.18 3.78 0.22
CA VAL A 140 17.25 2.77 0.20
C VAL A 140 17.72 2.60 -1.24
N THR A 141 19.03 2.72 -1.44
CA THR A 141 19.70 2.61 -2.75
C THR A 141 20.61 1.39 -2.86
N GLY A 142 20.99 0.79 -1.73
CA GLY A 142 21.83 -0.40 -1.71
C GLY A 142 21.59 -1.27 -0.48
N ILE A 143 21.85 -2.57 -0.64
CA ILE A 143 21.82 -3.58 0.43
C ILE A 143 23.13 -4.37 0.30
N GLU A 144 23.91 -4.42 1.36
CA GLU A 144 25.19 -5.12 1.36
C GLU A 144 25.48 -5.76 2.72
N ALA A 145 26.50 -6.61 2.79
CA ALA A 145 26.99 -7.10 4.07
C ALA A 145 27.51 -5.94 4.91
N ASP A 146 27.20 -5.96 6.21
CA ASP A 146 27.65 -4.92 7.14
C ASP A 146 29.17 -4.91 7.26
N ALA A 147 29.78 -3.74 7.16
CA ALA A 147 31.23 -3.57 7.18
C ALA A 147 31.88 -4.00 8.52
N LEU A 148 31.13 -3.92 9.63
CA LEU A 148 31.62 -4.27 10.97
C LEU A 148 31.32 -5.72 11.36
N ASP A 149 30.21 -6.29 10.86
CA ASP A 149 29.84 -7.70 11.08
C ASP A 149 29.25 -8.29 9.78
N PRO A 150 30.04 -8.99 8.96
CA PRO A 150 29.58 -9.55 7.67
C PRO A 150 28.42 -10.55 7.76
N ARG A 151 28.01 -10.96 8.96
CA ARG A 151 26.81 -11.78 9.17
C ARG A 151 25.53 -10.95 9.25
N ARG A 152 25.67 -9.63 9.25
CA ARG A 152 24.60 -8.65 9.28
C ARG A 152 24.51 -7.89 7.96
N TRP A 153 23.52 -7.03 7.89
CA TRP A 153 23.23 -6.22 6.73
C TRP A 153 23.37 -4.73 7.05
N GLN A 154 23.86 -3.98 6.07
CA GLN A 154 23.78 -2.53 6.04
C GLN A 154 23.05 -2.05 4.81
N LEU A 155 22.41 -0.89 4.92
CA LEU A 155 21.64 -0.24 3.87
C LEU A 155 22.27 1.10 3.55
N GLN A 156 22.50 1.34 2.28
CA GLN A 156 22.82 2.67 1.76
C GLN A 156 21.52 3.41 1.49
N THR A 157 21.44 4.69 1.90
CA THR A 157 20.23 5.50 1.77
C THR A 157 20.54 6.89 1.26
N GLU A 158 19.53 7.47 0.62
CA GLU A 158 19.50 8.86 0.17
C GLU A 158 18.29 9.56 0.81
N SER A 159 18.51 10.75 1.36
CA SER A 159 17.46 11.65 1.83
C SER A 159 17.54 12.96 1.05
N ALA A 160 16.39 13.60 0.81
CA ALA A 160 16.36 14.85 0.05
C ALA A 160 17.18 15.95 0.74
N GLY A 161 18.30 16.33 0.14
CA GLY A 161 19.18 17.42 0.62
C GLY A 161 20.29 16.98 1.58
N GLU A 162 20.44 15.69 1.87
CA GLU A 162 21.49 15.18 2.75
C GLU A 162 22.43 14.22 2.02
N ALA A 163 23.66 14.10 2.55
CA ALA A 163 24.64 13.14 2.06
C ALA A 163 24.13 11.68 2.26
N HIS A 164 24.70 10.76 1.51
CA HIS A 164 24.45 9.33 1.67
C HIS A 164 24.66 8.90 3.13
N HIS A 165 23.62 8.27 3.72
CA HIS A 165 23.71 7.67 5.02
C HIS A 165 23.74 6.15 4.93
N VAL A 166 24.49 5.54 5.86
CA VAL A 166 24.56 4.08 5.98
C VAL A 166 23.94 3.67 7.31
N PHE A 167 22.94 2.81 7.25
CA PHE A 167 22.33 2.19 8.41
C PHE A 167 22.77 0.73 8.47
N GLY A 168 23.42 0.32 9.55
CA GLY A 168 24.01 -1.02 9.69
C GLY A 168 23.47 -1.81 10.89
N GLY A 169 23.99 -3.01 11.04
CA GLY A 169 23.72 -3.91 12.17
C GLY A 169 22.42 -4.70 12.07
N PHE A 170 21.79 -4.78 10.89
CA PHE A 170 20.53 -5.51 10.72
C PHE A 170 20.75 -7.02 10.65
N ASP A 171 20.03 -7.77 11.46
CA ASP A 171 19.99 -9.24 11.41
C ASP A 171 19.20 -9.76 10.18
N GLY A 172 18.38 -8.92 9.56
CA GLY A 172 17.62 -9.25 8.35
C GLY A 172 16.99 -8.04 7.69
N VAL A 173 16.74 -8.15 6.39
CA VAL A 173 16.10 -7.11 5.55
C VAL A 173 14.83 -7.67 4.94
N MET A 174 13.72 -6.96 5.13
CA MET A 174 12.40 -7.28 4.57
C MET A 174 12.09 -6.34 3.41
N LEU A 175 11.92 -6.89 2.21
CA LEU A 175 11.58 -6.13 1.01
C LEU A 175 10.06 -6.05 0.87
N ALA A 176 9.48 -4.88 1.17
CA ALA A 176 8.03 -4.63 1.10
C ALA A 176 7.68 -3.63 -0.01
N LEU A 177 8.35 -3.75 -1.15
CA LEU A 177 8.19 -2.92 -2.35
C LEU A 177 7.80 -3.76 -3.57
N PRO A 178 7.38 -3.12 -4.69
CA PRO A 178 7.11 -3.83 -5.94
C PRO A 178 8.32 -4.64 -6.42
N ALA A 179 8.04 -5.81 -7.01
CA ALA A 179 9.08 -6.74 -7.45
C ALA A 179 10.19 -6.11 -8.32
N PRO A 180 9.90 -5.23 -9.31
CA PRO A 180 10.97 -4.57 -10.07
C PRO A 180 11.92 -3.75 -9.20
N GLN A 181 11.40 -2.97 -8.24
CA GLN A 181 12.22 -2.17 -7.34
C GLN A 181 13.04 -3.05 -6.37
N ALA A 182 12.45 -4.17 -5.91
CA ALA A 182 13.17 -5.14 -5.10
C ALA A 182 14.30 -5.80 -5.90
N LEU A 183 14.05 -6.13 -7.16
CA LEU A 183 15.02 -6.72 -8.06
C LEU A 183 16.22 -5.78 -8.30
N GLU A 184 15.97 -4.50 -8.56
CA GLU A 184 17.01 -3.48 -8.70
C GLU A 184 17.93 -3.43 -7.48
N LEU A 185 17.39 -3.43 -6.26
CA LEU A 185 18.18 -3.42 -5.03
C LEU A 185 19.01 -4.70 -4.84
N LEU A 186 18.43 -5.85 -5.14
CA LEU A 186 19.13 -7.14 -5.01
C LEU A 186 20.26 -7.28 -6.03
N GLN A 187 20.05 -6.79 -7.26
CA GLN A 187 21.05 -6.81 -8.32
C GLN A 187 22.18 -5.82 -8.06
N ALA A 188 21.84 -4.59 -7.64
CA ALA A 188 22.84 -3.56 -7.32
C ALA A 188 23.82 -4.01 -6.21
N GLY A 189 23.31 -4.67 -5.18
CA GLY A 189 24.12 -5.21 -4.08
C GLY A 189 24.71 -6.59 -4.35
N ALA A 190 24.39 -7.21 -5.50
CA ALA A 190 24.75 -8.62 -5.80
C ALA A 190 24.37 -9.60 -4.68
N VAL A 191 23.25 -9.30 -3.97
CA VAL A 191 22.81 -10.07 -2.80
C VAL A 191 21.64 -10.98 -3.13
N ALA A 192 21.49 -12.09 -2.40
CA ALA A 192 20.38 -13.05 -2.49
C ALA A 192 20.00 -13.45 -3.94
N PRO A 193 20.92 -13.98 -4.78
CA PRO A 193 20.69 -14.24 -6.20
C PRO A 193 19.53 -15.22 -6.45
N LYS A 194 19.28 -16.14 -5.55
CA LYS A 194 18.12 -17.06 -5.63
C LYS A 194 16.79 -16.33 -5.50
N LEU A 195 16.71 -15.30 -4.65
CA LEU A 195 15.53 -14.47 -4.49
C LEU A 195 15.35 -13.56 -5.71
N ALA A 196 16.42 -12.92 -6.19
CA ALA A 196 16.43 -12.11 -7.40
C ALA A 196 15.86 -12.91 -8.59
N LYS A 197 16.37 -14.10 -8.84
CA LYS A 197 15.88 -14.99 -9.90
C LYS A 197 14.40 -15.37 -9.73
N LYS A 198 13.94 -15.55 -8.50
CA LYS A 198 12.53 -15.91 -8.22
C LYS A 198 11.55 -14.78 -8.55
N ILE A 199 11.95 -13.53 -8.39
CA ILE A 199 11.09 -12.36 -8.62
C ILE A 199 11.30 -11.71 -10.00
N GLU A 200 12.30 -12.14 -10.76
CA GLU A 200 12.65 -11.59 -12.07
C GLU A 200 11.50 -11.66 -13.07
N SER A 201 10.70 -12.72 -13.03
CA SER A 201 9.55 -12.93 -13.90
C SER A 201 8.28 -12.19 -13.47
N VAL A 202 8.31 -11.45 -12.35
CA VAL A 202 7.13 -10.73 -11.85
C VAL A 202 6.98 -9.42 -12.59
N GLU A 203 6.04 -9.37 -13.50
CA GLU A 203 5.68 -8.16 -14.24
C GLU A 203 4.77 -7.25 -13.40
N THR A 204 5.00 -5.95 -13.49
CA THR A 204 4.17 -4.92 -12.86
C THR A 204 3.81 -3.90 -13.93
N ALA A 205 2.55 -3.89 -14.34
CA ALA A 205 2.05 -2.91 -15.30
C ALA A 205 1.82 -1.55 -14.62
N PRO A 206 2.13 -0.43 -15.29
CA PRO A 206 1.77 0.89 -14.81
C PRO A 206 0.25 1.08 -14.84
N CYS A 207 -0.28 1.80 -13.85
CA CYS A 207 -1.68 2.19 -13.81
C CYS A 207 -1.76 3.70 -13.61
N TRP A 208 -2.22 4.41 -14.63
CA TRP A 208 -2.44 5.85 -14.58
C TRP A 208 -3.81 6.14 -13.98
N THR A 209 -3.87 7.12 -13.09
CA THR A 209 -5.12 7.56 -12.47
C THR A 209 -5.35 9.03 -12.80
N LEU A 210 -6.50 9.32 -13.42
CA LEU A 210 -6.99 10.68 -13.63
C LEU A 210 -8.01 11.01 -12.53
N MET A 211 -7.77 12.08 -11.80
CA MET A 211 -8.67 12.61 -10.77
C MET A 211 -9.47 13.77 -11.35
N LEU A 212 -10.79 13.66 -11.33
CA LEU A 212 -11.69 14.65 -11.88
C LEU A 212 -12.67 15.12 -10.81
N ALA A 213 -12.88 16.44 -10.70
CA ALA A 213 -13.89 17.04 -9.87
C ALA A 213 -14.90 17.78 -10.74
N PHE A 214 -16.18 17.54 -10.49
CA PHE A 214 -17.29 18.13 -11.23
C PHE A 214 -18.20 18.89 -10.27
N PRO A 215 -18.18 20.23 -10.25
CA PRO A 215 -18.99 21.01 -9.31
C PRO A 215 -20.50 20.81 -9.51
N ASN A 216 -20.94 20.43 -10.72
CA ASN A 216 -22.35 20.26 -11.10
C ASN A 216 -22.73 18.80 -11.37
N ALA A 217 -22.01 17.83 -10.79
CA ALA A 217 -22.20 16.39 -11.05
C ALA A 217 -23.60 15.84 -10.65
N GLN A 218 -24.41 16.63 -9.95
CA GLN A 218 -25.76 16.24 -9.51
C GLN A 218 -26.88 16.77 -10.42
N GLN A 219 -26.58 17.38 -11.54
CA GLN A 219 -27.62 17.85 -12.45
C GLN A 219 -28.43 16.66 -13.01
N PRO A 220 -29.77 16.72 -12.98
CA PRO A 220 -30.63 15.71 -13.58
C PRO A 220 -30.31 15.52 -15.06
N GLY A 221 -30.27 14.27 -15.53
CA GLY A 221 -30.05 13.92 -16.92
C GLY A 221 -28.61 13.75 -17.39
N LEU A 222 -27.60 14.02 -16.54
CA LEU A 222 -26.19 13.87 -16.92
C LEU A 222 -25.58 12.47 -16.65
N THR A 223 -26.35 11.51 -16.15
CA THR A 223 -25.78 10.24 -15.72
C THR A 223 -26.23 9.07 -16.57
N THR A 224 -25.42 8.66 -17.53
CA THR A 224 -25.54 7.36 -18.22
C THR A 224 -25.51 6.19 -17.24
N LEU A 225 -24.84 6.36 -16.09
CA LEU A 225 -24.65 5.33 -15.06
C LEU A 225 -25.77 5.31 -14.01
N GLY A 226 -26.67 6.29 -14.02
CA GLY A 226 -27.70 6.46 -13.01
C GLY A 226 -27.19 7.13 -11.72
N PRO A 227 -28.08 7.53 -10.81
CA PRO A 227 -27.73 8.33 -9.63
C PRO A 227 -26.98 7.55 -8.55
N GLN A 228 -27.02 6.23 -8.57
CA GLN A 228 -26.53 5.37 -7.47
C GLN A 228 -25.39 4.43 -7.89
N TRP A 229 -24.55 4.82 -8.82
CA TRP A 229 -23.37 4.03 -9.14
C TRP A 229 -22.20 4.36 -8.20
N ASN A 230 -21.42 3.36 -7.84
CA ASN A 230 -20.20 3.53 -7.03
C ASN A 230 -18.94 3.40 -7.89
N ALA A 231 -18.94 2.43 -8.79
CA ALA A 231 -17.83 2.18 -9.68
C ALA A 231 -18.31 1.63 -11.01
N ALA A 232 -17.46 1.68 -12.03
CA ALA A 232 -17.70 1.02 -13.29
C ALA A 232 -16.42 0.38 -13.82
N ARG A 233 -16.56 -0.82 -14.37
CA ARG A 233 -15.55 -1.43 -15.24
C ARG A 233 -15.84 -1.02 -16.67
N SER A 234 -14.79 -0.85 -17.46
CA SER A 234 -14.94 -0.53 -18.87
C SER A 234 -14.12 -1.48 -19.74
N THR A 235 -14.65 -1.86 -20.88
CA THR A 235 -13.90 -2.60 -21.90
C THR A 235 -13.20 -1.66 -22.88
N HIS A 236 -13.27 -0.35 -22.65
CA HIS A 236 -12.55 0.65 -23.44
C HIS A 236 -11.04 0.48 -23.26
N HIS A 237 -10.29 0.54 -24.36
CA HIS A 237 -8.84 0.26 -24.38
C HIS A 237 -7.99 1.22 -23.53
N ARG A 238 -8.49 2.40 -23.16
CA ARG A 238 -7.78 3.40 -22.35
C ARG A 238 -8.33 3.56 -20.94
N VAL A 239 -9.57 3.15 -20.68
CA VAL A 239 -10.23 3.33 -19.39
C VAL A 239 -10.70 1.97 -18.88
N ALA A 240 -10.02 1.42 -17.91
CA ALA A 240 -10.36 0.12 -17.34
C ALA A 240 -11.33 0.22 -16.16
N TRP A 241 -11.26 1.32 -15.41
CA TRP A 241 -12.00 1.49 -14.16
C TRP A 241 -12.36 2.95 -13.91
N LEU A 242 -13.57 3.17 -13.40
CA LEU A 242 -14.04 4.46 -12.87
C LEU A 242 -14.54 4.24 -11.45
N ALA A 243 -14.24 5.17 -10.56
CA ALA A 243 -14.75 5.18 -9.20
C ALA A 243 -15.34 6.55 -8.88
N ARG A 244 -16.48 6.55 -8.19
CA ARG A 244 -17.10 7.77 -7.70
C ARG A 244 -16.69 7.95 -6.23
N GLU A 245 -15.68 8.81 -5.98
CA GLU A 245 -15.16 9.05 -4.64
C GLU A 245 -16.24 9.52 -3.66
N SER A 246 -17.17 10.39 -4.11
CA SER A 246 -18.30 10.87 -3.31
C SER A 246 -19.33 9.80 -2.92
N SER A 247 -19.19 8.56 -3.40
CA SER A 247 -20.03 7.43 -2.99
C SER A 247 -19.43 6.61 -1.84
N LYS A 248 -18.18 6.89 -1.48
CA LYS A 248 -17.53 6.25 -0.35
C LYS A 248 -18.10 6.81 0.97
N PRO A 249 -18.17 5.99 2.04
CA PRO A 249 -18.72 6.40 3.33
C PRO A 249 -17.86 7.42 4.06
#